data_1440ac79ecc5bf94effdbe31b2467117
#
_entry.id   1440ac79ecc5bf94effdbe31b2467117
#
_cell.length_a   1.000
_cell.length_b   1.000
_cell.length_c   1.000
_cell.angle_alpha   90.00
_cell.angle_beta   90.00
_cell.angle_gamma   90.00
#
_symmetry.space_group_name_H-M   'P 1'
#
loop_
_entity.id
_entity.type
_entity.pdbx_description
1 polymer ?
#
loop_
_entity_poly.entity_id
_entity_poly.type
_entity_poly.pdbx_seq_one_letter_code
_entity_poly.pdbx_strand_id
1 'polypeptide(L)'
;MNAAERLIAQHGIAQVSSRRIAEEAGNTNHSAVAYHFGSREGLLQQMVERQVSELEPRRAAMIDALGDDGEIIDYVRATVLPMTESLGALPQPSWRARFIRQALADPAIGHLFDEDPLLGPSLRRVARILHTRLSHIHPDVINGRFTLMAHMITTACATYEERISEHPEQADWSATGRFLTDAAAGLVSAPDTSGMTSA
;
A
#
# COMPACT_ATOMS: atom_id res chain seq x y z
N MET A 1 11.29 -10.50 9.53
CA MET A 1 10.26 -9.56 9.00
C MET A 1 8.87 -9.87 9.55
N ASN A 2 8.37 -11.10 9.56
CA ASN A 2 7.02 -11.42 10.08
C ASN A 2 6.80 -10.99 11.55
N ALA A 3 7.79 -11.17 12.43
CA ALA A 3 7.74 -10.70 13.81
C ALA A 3 7.59 -9.16 13.89
N ALA A 4 8.30 -8.42 13.03
CA ALA A 4 8.19 -6.97 12.96
C ALA A 4 6.81 -6.53 12.45
N GLU A 5 6.27 -7.17 11.39
CA GLU A 5 4.92 -6.88 10.89
C GLU A 5 3.89 -7.02 12.02
N ARG A 6 3.93 -8.15 12.75
CA ARG A 6 3.00 -8.42 13.86
C ARG A 6 3.11 -7.38 14.97
N LEU A 7 4.32 -7.14 15.47
CA LEU A 7 4.54 -6.18 16.55
C LEU A 7 4.09 -4.76 16.17
N ILE A 8 4.44 -4.31 14.96
CA ILE A 8 4.10 -2.99 14.47
C ILE A 8 2.59 -2.87 14.28
N ALA A 9 1.93 -3.87 13.70
CA ALA A 9 0.48 -3.90 13.53
C ALA A 9 -0.27 -3.79 14.87
N GLN A 10 0.26 -4.40 15.92
CA GLN A 10 -0.36 -4.44 17.25
C GLN A 10 -0.06 -3.20 18.12
N HIS A 11 1.14 -2.64 18.00
CA HIS A 11 1.63 -1.63 18.95
C HIS A 11 1.98 -0.29 18.29
N GLY A 12 1.98 -0.24 16.94
CA GLY A 12 2.45 0.94 16.19
C GLY A 12 3.96 1.00 16.05
N ILE A 13 4.41 1.71 15.00
CA ILE A 13 5.84 1.82 14.68
C ILE A 13 6.64 2.40 15.85
N ALA A 14 6.16 3.49 16.47
CA ALA A 14 6.89 4.20 17.53
C ALA A 14 7.19 3.34 18.78
N GLN A 15 6.34 2.35 19.08
CA GLN A 15 6.44 1.53 20.30
C GLN A 15 7.27 0.25 20.13
N VAL A 16 7.73 -0.03 18.93
CA VAL A 16 8.44 -1.28 18.61
C VAL A 16 9.92 -1.04 18.42
N SER A 17 10.76 -1.52 19.36
CA SER A 17 12.21 -1.41 19.30
C SER A 17 12.84 -2.57 18.52
N SER A 18 14.06 -2.34 17.98
CA SER A 18 14.86 -3.39 17.32
C SER A 18 15.11 -4.60 18.22
N ARG A 19 15.32 -4.36 19.52
CA ARG A 19 15.49 -5.41 20.52
C ARG A 19 14.25 -6.30 20.62
N ARG A 20 13.06 -5.69 20.75
CA ARG A 20 11.79 -6.41 20.82
C ARG A 20 11.53 -7.23 19.56
N ILE A 21 11.89 -6.69 18.37
CA ILE A 21 11.78 -7.43 17.11
C ILE A 21 12.71 -8.67 17.11
N ALA A 22 13.96 -8.53 17.58
CA ALA A 22 14.90 -9.64 17.64
C ALA A 22 14.41 -10.73 18.61
N GLU A 23 13.98 -10.35 19.81
CA GLU A 23 13.41 -11.27 20.82
C GLU A 23 12.20 -12.03 20.27
N GLU A 24 11.27 -11.33 19.64
CA GLU A 24 10.06 -11.92 19.03
C GLU A 24 10.38 -12.85 17.85
N ALA A 25 11.47 -12.59 17.14
CA ALA A 25 11.97 -13.44 16.06
C ALA A 25 12.74 -14.68 16.59
N GLY A 26 12.80 -14.88 17.91
CA GLY A 26 13.56 -15.98 18.54
C GLY A 26 15.07 -15.78 18.48
N ASN A 27 15.56 -14.57 18.26
CA ASN A 27 16.97 -14.27 18.17
C ASN A 27 17.50 -13.72 19.49
N THR A 28 18.45 -14.41 20.11
CA THR A 28 19.11 -13.99 21.36
C THR A 28 20.08 -12.82 21.15
N ASN A 29 20.50 -12.59 19.89
CA ASN A 29 21.36 -11.44 19.56
C ASN A 29 20.52 -10.18 19.34
N HIS A 30 20.49 -9.29 20.32
CA HIS A 30 19.77 -8.01 20.25
C HIS A 30 20.27 -7.06 19.15
N SER A 31 21.47 -7.28 18.61
CA SER A 31 22.01 -6.54 17.48
C SER A 31 21.63 -7.12 16.11
N ALA A 32 20.81 -8.18 16.06
CA ALA A 32 20.45 -8.86 14.82
C ALA A 32 19.82 -7.91 13.79
N VAL A 33 18.94 -6.98 14.21
CA VAL A 33 18.34 -6.00 13.31
C VAL A 33 19.41 -5.08 12.72
N ALA A 34 20.32 -4.53 13.53
CA ALA A 34 21.41 -3.70 13.04
C ALA A 34 22.37 -4.48 12.13
N TYR A 35 22.65 -5.74 12.44
CA TYR A 35 23.51 -6.58 11.63
C TYR A 35 22.93 -6.89 10.24
N HIS A 36 21.62 -7.21 10.15
CA HIS A 36 21.00 -7.63 8.89
C HIS A 36 20.44 -6.46 8.08
N PHE A 37 20.05 -5.38 8.72
CA PHE A 37 19.31 -4.28 8.10
C PHE A 37 19.97 -2.91 8.28
N GLY A 38 21.14 -2.85 8.95
CA GLY A 38 21.84 -1.62 9.25
C GLY A 38 21.21 -0.81 10.38
N SER A 39 19.90 -0.58 10.31
CA SER A 39 19.13 0.14 11.32
C SER A 39 17.70 -0.39 11.41
N ARG A 40 16.91 0.19 12.32
CA ARG A 40 15.47 -0.05 12.39
C ARG A 40 14.74 0.53 11.17
N GLU A 41 15.13 1.70 10.75
CA GLU A 41 14.63 2.38 9.55
C GLU A 41 14.93 1.54 8.30
N GLY A 42 16.15 0.99 8.20
CA GLY A 42 16.55 0.08 7.12
C GLY A 42 15.70 -1.20 7.08
N LEU A 43 15.33 -1.77 8.25
CA LEU A 43 14.38 -2.88 8.30
C LEU A 43 13.00 -2.47 7.76
N LEU A 44 12.46 -1.33 8.21
CA LEU A 44 11.15 -0.83 7.78
C LEU A 44 11.13 -0.55 6.28
N GLN A 45 12.17 0.08 5.76
CA GLN A 45 12.35 0.32 4.34
C GLN A 45 12.34 -0.99 3.54
N GLN A 46 13.13 -1.99 3.94
CA GLN A 46 13.15 -3.29 3.26
C GLN A 46 11.81 -4.03 3.34
N MET A 47 11.04 -3.84 4.41
CA MET A 47 9.69 -4.40 4.52
C MET A 47 8.74 -3.76 3.50
N VAL A 48 8.83 -2.45 3.27
CA VAL A 48 8.04 -1.73 2.26
C VAL A 48 8.50 -2.12 0.86
N GLU A 49 9.80 -2.10 0.58
CA GLU A 49 10.37 -2.50 -0.71
C GLU A 49 9.95 -3.91 -1.11
N ARG A 50 9.99 -4.84 -0.16
CA ARG A 50 9.50 -6.21 -0.39
C ARG A 50 8.04 -6.22 -0.82
N GLN A 51 7.17 -5.46 -0.14
CA GLN A 51 5.76 -5.38 -0.48
C GLN A 51 5.54 -4.85 -1.91
N VAL A 52 6.26 -3.79 -2.28
CA VAL A 52 6.19 -3.23 -3.64
C VAL A 52 6.65 -4.26 -4.67
N SER A 53 7.79 -4.93 -4.42
CA SER A 53 8.35 -5.94 -5.33
C SER A 53 7.43 -7.15 -5.50
N GLU A 54 6.73 -7.58 -4.46
CA GLU A 54 5.77 -8.69 -4.52
C GLU A 54 4.56 -8.37 -5.40
N LEU A 55 4.12 -7.10 -5.45
CA LEU A 55 2.96 -6.67 -6.22
C LEU A 55 3.28 -6.31 -7.68
N GLU A 56 4.52 -5.92 -7.94
CA GLU A 56 4.93 -5.34 -9.23
C GLU A 56 4.67 -6.24 -10.45
N PRO A 57 5.01 -7.55 -10.45
CA PRO A 57 4.77 -8.41 -11.60
C PRO A 57 3.29 -8.50 -12.00
N ARG A 58 2.40 -8.56 -11.01
CA ARG A 58 0.96 -8.63 -11.25
C ARG A 58 0.41 -7.31 -11.78
N ARG A 59 0.87 -6.18 -11.23
CA ARG A 59 0.52 -4.84 -11.71
C ARG A 59 0.97 -4.62 -13.15
N ALA A 60 2.22 -4.93 -13.44
CA ALA A 60 2.79 -4.80 -14.77
C ALA A 60 1.97 -5.60 -15.80
N ALA A 61 1.69 -6.88 -15.53
CA ALA A 61 0.90 -7.72 -16.40
C ALA A 61 -0.50 -7.17 -16.67
N MET A 62 -1.17 -6.62 -15.64
CA MET A 62 -2.50 -6.01 -15.81
C MET A 62 -2.45 -4.75 -16.67
N ILE A 63 -1.46 -3.87 -16.43
CA ILE A 63 -1.31 -2.62 -17.18
C ILE A 63 -0.91 -2.90 -18.62
N ASP A 64 -0.04 -3.87 -18.87
CA ASP A 64 0.39 -4.25 -20.23
C ASP A 64 -0.79 -4.84 -21.03
N ALA A 65 -1.68 -5.59 -20.38
CA ALA A 65 -2.88 -6.14 -21.01
C ALA A 65 -3.90 -5.05 -21.41
N LEU A 66 -3.92 -3.90 -20.72
CA LEU A 66 -4.81 -2.77 -21.04
C LEU A 66 -4.32 -1.97 -22.27
N GLY A 67 -3.02 -1.93 -22.52
CA GLY A 67 -2.44 -1.04 -23.53
C GLY A 67 -2.76 0.44 -23.21
N ASP A 68 -3.09 1.20 -24.26
CA ASP A 68 -3.48 2.61 -24.14
C ASP A 68 -5.02 2.84 -24.12
N ASP A 69 -5.82 1.78 -24.30
CA ASP A 69 -7.26 1.86 -24.47
C ASP A 69 -8.06 1.65 -23.16
N GLY A 70 -7.40 1.26 -22.06
CA GLY A 70 -8.06 1.04 -20.77
C GLY A 70 -8.76 2.29 -20.24
N GLU A 71 -9.90 2.14 -19.57
CA GLU A 71 -10.58 3.23 -18.88
C GLU A 71 -9.90 3.55 -17.52
N ILE A 72 -10.23 4.68 -16.90
CA ILE A 72 -9.67 5.08 -15.59
C ILE A 72 -9.85 3.96 -14.55
N ILE A 73 -11.02 3.34 -14.53
CA ILE A 73 -11.32 2.25 -13.58
C ILE A 73 -10.43 1.03 -13.79
N ASP A 74 -9.95 0.77 -15.00
CA ASP A 74 -9.09 -0.38 -15.30
C ASP A 74 -7.69 -0.16 -14.73
N TYR A 75 -7.14 1.05 -14.83
CA TYR A 75 -5.86 1.41 -14.22
C TYR A 75 -5.94 1.45 -12.68
N VAL A 76 -7.06 1.93 -12.14
CA VAL A 76 -7.35 1.86 -10.70
C VAL A 76 -7.44 0.39 -10.25
N ARG A 77 -8.10 -0.45 -11.03
CA ARG A 77 -8.18 -1.91 -10.77
C ARG A 77 -6.80 -2.55 -10.75
N ALA A 78 -5.92 -2.21 -11.69
CA ALA A 78 -4.53 -2.69 -11.71
C ALA A 78 -3.71 -2.21 -10.50
N THR A 79 -4.12 -1.13 -9.86
CA THR A 79 -3.52 -0.64 -8.62
C THR A 79 -4.00 -1.42 -7.39
N VAL A 80 -5.31 -1.69 -7.31
CA VAL A 80 -6.01 -2.24 -6.12
C VAL A 80 -5.91 -3.76 -6.05
N LEU A 81 -6.28 -4.47 -7.14
CA LEU A 81 -6.44 -5.92 -7.08
C LEU A 81 -5.16 -6.68 -6.70
N PRO A 82 -3.95 -6.34 -7.20
CA PRO A 82 -2.75 -7.05 -6.81
C PRO A 82 -2.51 -7.02 -5.29
N MET A 83 -2.86 -5.92 -4.63
CA MET A 83 -2.73 -5.79 -3.18
C MET A 83 -3.75 -6.69 -2.44
N THR A 84 -5.01 -6.66 -2.81
CA THR A 84 -6.05 -7.49 -2.16
C THR A 84 -5.87 -8.97 -2.46
N GLU A 85 -5.43 -9.34 -3.67
CA GLU A 85 -5.05 -10.71 -4.03
C GLU A 85 -3.87 -11.21 -3.18
N SER A 86 -2.82 -10.38 -3.02
CA SER A 86 -1.66 -10.71 -2.18
C SER A 86 -2.05 -10.90 -0.71
N LEU A 87 -2.88 -10.00 -0.17
CA LEU A 87 -3.37 -10.12 1.21
C LEU A 87 -4.22 -11.36 1.42
N GLY A 88 -5.06 -11.71 0.43
CA GLY A 88 -5.90 -12.91 0.47
C GLY A 88 -5.11 -14.22 0.38
N ALA A 89 -3.92 -14.19 -0.21
CA ALA A 89 -3.03 -15.34 -0.30
C ALA A 89 -2.19 -15.59 0.97
N LEU A 90 -2.18 -14.65 1.93
CA LEU A 90 -1.39 -14.79 3.16
C LEU A 90 -2.01 -15.81 4.12
N PRO A 91 -1.16 -16.61 4.82
CA PRO A 91 -1.62 -17.41 5.94
C PRO A 91 -2.30 -16.55 7.01
N GLN A 92 -3.39 -17.05 7.57
CA GLN A 92 -4.12 -16.36 8.63
C GLN A 92 -3.69 -16.85 10.02
N PRO A 93 -3.67 -15.98 11.03
CA PRO A 93 -3.92 -14.54 10.93
C PRO A 93 -2.74 -13.79 10.27
N SER A 94 -3.05 -12.79 9.43
CA SER A 94 -2.07 -11.90 8.84
C SER A 94 -2.03 -10.54 9.54
N TRP A 95 -0.93 -9.80 9.34
CA TRP A 95 -0.67 -8.48 9.97
C TRP A 95 -0.21 -7.45 8.92
N ARG A 96 -0.16 -7.87 7.67
CA ARG A 96 0.44 -7.14 6.56
C ARG A 96 -0.30 -5.85 6.26
N ALA A 97 -1.63 -5.88 6.15
CA ALA A 97 -2.42 -4.69 5.83
C ALA A 97 -2.32 -3.63 6.94
N ARG A 98 -2.36 -4.07 8.20
CA ARG A 98 -2.19 -3.19 9.37
C ARG A 98 -0.79 -2.59 9.44
N PHE A 99 0.25 -3.36 9.11
CA PHE A 99 1.61 -2.85 8.98
C PHE A 99 1.71 -1.78 7.89
N ILE A 100 1.19 -2.02 6.67
CA ILE A 100 1.22 -1.07 5.55
C ILE A 100 0.54 0.25 5.94
N ARG A 101 -0.63 0.19 6.59
CA ARG A 101 -1.32 1.39 7.09
C ARG A 101 -0.44 2.18 8.05
N GLN A 102 0.23 1.52 9.00
CA GLN A 102 1.13 2.18 9.95
C GLN A 102 2.34 2.79 9.24
N ALA A 103 2.92 2.08 8.28
CA ALA A 103 4.07 2.56 7.52
C ALA A 103 3.73 3.81 6.69
N LEU A 104 2.58 3.82 6.03
CA LEU A 104 2.12 4.97 5.23
C LEU A 104 1.82 6.20 6.10
N ALA A 105 1.34 5.99 7.32
CA ALA A 105 0.99 7.07 8.25
C ALA A 105 2.19 7.61 9.06
N ASP A 106 3.32 6.89 9.09
CA ASP A 106 4.50 7.31 9.86
C ASP A 106 5.34 8.33 9.08
N PRO A 107 5.60 9.54 9.62
CA PRO A 107 6.35 10.58 8.89
C PRO A 107 7.78 10.16 8.50
N ALA A 108 8.41 9.27 9.27
CA ALA A 108 9.76 8.79 8.98
C ALA A 108 9.81 7.74 7.85
N ILE A 109 8.69 7.13 7.53
CA ILE A 109 8.56 6.07 6.52
C ILE A 109 7.63 6.51 5.39
N GLY A 110 6.60 7.30 5.71
CA GLY A 110 5.58 7.76 4.76
C GLY A 110 6.17 8.46 3.55
N HIS A 111 7.22 9.30 3.76
CA HIS A 111 7.92 9.96 2.66
C HIS A 111 8.54 8.98 1.64
N LEU A 112 8.86 7.76 2.04
CA LEU A 112 9.35 6.73 1.12
C LEU A 112 8.30 6.32 0.09
N PHE A 113 7.01 6.50 0.39
CA PHE A 113 5.93 6.26 -0.57
C PHE A 113 5.72 7.44 -1.52
N ASP A 114 6.16 8.65 -1.14
CA ASP A 114 6.14 9.85 -1.99
C ASP A 114 7.36 9.91 -2.90
N GLU A 115 8.47 9.26 -2.51
CA GLU A 115 9.68 9.18 -3.31
C GLU A 115 9.54 8.11 -4.41
N ASP A 116 9.94 8.49 -5.61
CA ASP A 116 9.82 7.75 -6.86
C ASP A 116 10.23 6.26 -6.82
N PRO A 117 11.27 5.82 -6.08
CA PRO A 117 11.69 4.43 -6.07
C PRO A 117 10.70 3.45 -5.41
N LEU A 118 9.94 3.88 -4.39
CA LEU A 118 9.07 2.97 -3.63
C LEU A 118 7.65 2.82 -4.18
N LEU A 119 7.20 3.72 -5.06
CA LEU A 119 5.95 3.52 -5.77
C LEU A 119 6.01 2.35 -6.77
N GLY A 120 7.20 1.96 -7.20
CA GLY A 120 7.40 0.97 -8.24
C GLY A 120 7.05 1.49 -9.65
N PRO A 121 7.62 0.89 -10.71
CA PRO A 121 7.46 1.37 -12.07
C PRO A 121 6.02 1.33 -12.57
N SER A 122 5.24 0.33 -12.16
CA SER A 122 3.83 0.18 -12.56
C SER A 122 2.95 1.29 -12.02
N LEU A 123 3.05 1.64 -10.74
CA LEU A 123 2.25 2.73 -10.16
C LEU A 123 2.64 4.09 -10.76
N ARG A 124 3.92 4.33 -11.04
CA ARG A 124 4.36 5.54 -11.76
C ARG A 124 3.76 5.62 -13.15
N ARG A 125 3.69 4.47 -13.87
CA ARG A 125 3.06 4.41 -15.19
C ARG A 125 1.57 4.75 -15.10
N VAL A 126 0.85 4.16 -14.13
CA VAL A 126 -0.57 4.47 -13.88
C VAL A 126 -0.76 5.96 -13.55
N ALA A 127 0.03 6.52 -12.63
CA ALA A 127 -0.06 7.92 -12.27
C ALA A 127 0.11 8.83 -13.52
N ARG A 128 1.09 8.57 -14.36
CA ARG A 128 1.31 9.31 -15.61
C ARG A 128 0.12 9.23 -16.56
N ILE A 129 -0.44 8.02 -16.75
CA ILE A 129 -1.60 7.82 -17.61
C ILE A 129 -2.81 8.58 -17.06
N LEU A 130 -3.06 8.48 -15.76
CA LEU A 130 -4.18 9.16 -15.12
C LEU A 130 -4.02 10.69 -15.14
N HIS A 131 -2.81 11.22 -14.94
CA HIS A 131 -2.54 12.65 -15.12
C HIS A 131 -2.85 13.12 -16.54
N THR A 132 -2.48 12.34 -17.57
CA THR A 132 -2.79 12.69 -18.97
C THR A 132 -4.29 12.68 -19.23
N ARG A 133 -5.00 11.66 -18.76
CA ARG A 133 -6.46 11.50 -18.98
C ARG A 133 -7.30 12.50 -18.20
N LEU A 134 -6.81 12.94 -17.04
CA LEU A 134 -7.43 13.91 -16.16
C LEU A 134 -6.84 15.33 -16.33
N SER A 135 -6.21 15.62 -17.46
CA SER A 135 -5.52 16.90 -17.70
C SER A 135 -6.40 18.14 -17.60
N HIS A 136 -7.73 17.97 -17.55
CA HIS A 136 -8.71 19.02 -17.28
C HIS A 136 -8.84 19.36 -15.79
N ILE A 137 -8.22 18.58 -14.90
CA ILE A 137 -8.20 18.78 -13.45
C ILE A 137 -6.81 19.31 -13.06
N HIS A 138 -6.77 20.23 -12.09
CA HIS A 138 -5.48 20.77 -11.60
C HIS A 138 -4.56 19.65 -11.08
N PRO A 139 -3.26 19.64 -11.41
CA PRO A 139 -2.34 18.58 -11.01
C PRO A 139 -2.30 18.31 -9.50
N ASP A 140 -2.37 19.39 -8.66
CA ASP A 140 -2.37 19.23 -7.20
C ASP A 140 -3.63 18.54 -6.68
N VAL A 141 -4.79 18.76 -7.36
CA VAL A 141 -6.01 18.02 -7.04
C VAL A 141 -5.87 16.55 -7.37
N ILE A 142 -5.26 16.22 -8.52
CA ILE A 142 -5.00 14.83 -8.92
C ILE A 142 -4.06 14.17 -7.91
N ASN A 143 -2.96 14.83 -7.53
CA ASN A 143 -2.01 14.33 -6.54
C ASN A 143 -2.67 14.11 -5.18
N GLY A 144 -3.49 15.07 -4.73
CA GLY A 144 -4.27 14.93 -3.50
C GLY A 144 -5.22 13.73 -3.53
N ARG A 145 -5.88 13.47 -4.69
CA ARG A 145 -6.75 12.30 -4.87
C ARG A 145 -5.96 10.98 -4.82
N PHE A 146 -4.76 10.93 -5.39
CA PHE A 146 -3.89 9.74 -5.28
C PHE A 146 -3.48 9.47 -3.85
N THR A 147 -3.11 10.50 -3.10
CA THR A 147 -2.81 10.38 -1.67
C THR A 147 -4.02 9.88 -0.88
N LEU A 148 -5.20 10.49 -1.09
CA LEU A 148 -6.44 10.05 -0.46
C LEU A 148 -6.80 8.61 -0.83
N MET A 149 -6.62 8.22 -2.09
CA MET A 149 -6.85 6.86 -2.57
C MET A 149 -5.95 5.85 -1.85
N ALA A 150 -4.65 6.15 -1.71
CA ALA A 150 -3.70 5.29 -1.01
C ALA A 150 -4.10 5.09 0.46
N HIS A 151 -4.44 6.18 1.16
CA HIS A 151 -4.91 6.11 2.56
C HIS A 151 -6.24 5.35 2.69
N MET A 152 -7.19 5.59 1.80
CA MET A 152 -8.48 4.89 1.79
C MET A 152 -8.28 3.38 1.63
N ILE A 153 -7.52 2.96 0.63
CA ILE A 153 -7.28 1.55 0.34
C ILE A 153 -6.56 0.86 1.49
N THR A 154 -5.46 1.45 1.97
CA THR A 154 -4.66 0.84 3.05
C THR A 154 -5.42 0.77 4.37
N THR A 155 -6.21 1.80 4.70
CA THR A 155 -7.04 1.82 5.91
C THR A 155 -8.16 0.78 5.82
N ALA A 156 -8.86 0.71 4.68
CA ALA A 156 -9.93 -0.27 4.47
C ALA A 156 -9.40 -1.70 4.53
N CYS A 157 -8.26 -2.00 3.88
CA CYS A 157 -7.63 -3.32 3.97
C CYS A 157 -7.21 -3.68 5.39
N ALA A 158 -6.63 -2.73 6.15
CA ALA A 158 -6.22 -2.95 7.53
C ALA A 158 -7.42 -3.23 8.45
N THR A 159 -8.49 -2.47 8.31
CA THR A 159 -9.74 -2.67 9.06
C THR A 159 -10.40 -4.01 8.70
N TYR A 160 -10.36 -4.37 7.41
CA TYR A 160 -10.87 -5.66 6.97
C TYR A 160 -10.03 -6.82 7.52
N GLU A 161 -8.70 -6.76 7.44
CA GLU A 161 -7.78 -7.75 8.00
C GLU A 161 -8.01 -7.96 9.50
N GLU A 162 -8.21 -6.87 10.26
CA GLU A 162 -8.51 -6.94 11.68
C GLU A 162 -9.84 -7.66 11.95
N ARG A 163 -10.90 -7.30 11.20
CA ARG A 163 -12.22 -7.91 11.35
C ARG A 163 -12.20 -9.41 11.06
N ILE A 164 -11.51 -9.85 9.99
CA ILE A 164 -11.47 -11.27 9.62
C ILE A 164 -10.46 -12.08 10.44
N SER A 165 -9.64 -11.44 11.29
CA SER A 165 -8.67 -12.16 12.13
C SER A 165 -9.33 -13.11 13.12
N GLU A 166 -10.57 -12.83 13.53
CA GLU A 166 -11.38 -13.70 14.41
C GLU A 166 -12.17 -14.76 13.64
N HIS A 167 -12.49 -14.50 12.37
CA HIS A 167 -13.29 -15.33 11.48
C HIS A 167 -12.68 -15.43 10.08
N PRO A 168 -11.50 -16.05 9.94
CA PRO A 168 -10.78 -16.10 8.66
C PRO A 168 -11.54 -16.86 7.55
N GLU A 169 -12.45 -17.74 7.91
CA GLU A 169 -13.31 -18.46 6.96
C GLU A 169 -14.32 -17.55 6.23
N GLN A 170 -14.58 -16.35 6.76
CA GLN A 170 -15.46 -15.35 6.16
C GLN A 170 -14.72 -14.39 5.23
N ALA A 171 -13.42 -14.59 5.02
CA ALA A 171 -12.61 -13.69 4.22
C ALA A 171 -12.98 -13.75 2.73
N ASP A 172 -13.40 -12.61 2.18
CA ASP A 172 -13.57 -12.40 0.73
C ASP A 172 -12.76 -11.17 0.28
N TRP A 173 -11.47 -11.37 0.12
CA TRP A 173 -10.57 -10.35 -0.40
C TRP A 173 -10.87 -9.96 -1.85
N SER A 174 -11.49 -10.87 -2.61
CA SER A 174 -11.91 -10.58 -3.99
C SER A 174 -13.06 -9.57 -4.04
N ALA A 175 -14.09 -9.76 -3.20
CA ALA A 175 -15.17 -8.77 -3.07
C ALA A 175 -14.65 -7.43 -2.53
N THR A 176 -13.76 -7.47 -1.53
CA THR A 176 -13.11 -6.28 -0.99
C THR A 176 -12.35 -5.52 -2.08
N GLY A 177 -11.60 -6.21 -2.93
CA GLY A 177 -10.86 -5.61 -4.04
C GLY A 177 -11.77 -4.95 -5.06
N ARG A 178 -12.88 -5.59 -5.45
CA ARG A 178 -13.88 -4.98 -6.34
C ARG A 178 -14.49 -3.72 -5.75
N PHE A 179 -14.95 -3.81 -4.50
CA PHE A 179 -15.51 -2.65 -3.78
C PHE A 179 -14.53 -1.46 -3.72
N LEU A 180 -13.28 -1.73 -3.36
CA LEU A 180 -12.25 -0.68 -3.28
C LEU A 180 -11.90 -0.11 -4.65
N THR A 181 -11.94 -0.93 -5.71
CA THR A 181 -11.74 -0.46 -7.09
C THR A 181 -12.81 0.56 -7.48
N ASP A 182 -14.08 0.24 -7.23
CA ASP A 182 -15.20 1.11 -7.58
C ASP A 182 -15.12 2.44 -6.78
N ALA A 183 -14.87 2.35 -5.47
CA ALA A 183 -14.72 3.53 -4.61
C ALA A 183 -13.54 4.42 -5.04
N ALA A 184 -12.39 3.81 -5.33
CA ALA A 184 -11.19 4.53 -5.75
C ALA A 184 -11.35 5.17 -7.14
N ALA A 185 -11.99 4.48 -8.09
CA ALA A 185 -12.28 5.03 -9.40
C ALA A 185 -13.22 6.24 -9.31
N GLY A 186 -14.26 6.15 -8.45
CA GLY A 186 -15.15 7.29 -8.17
C GLY A 186 -14.42 8.49 -7.57
N LEU A 187 -13.52 8.24 -6.59
CA LEU A 187 -12.70 9.29 -5.99
C LEU A 187 -11.81 9.99 -7.02
N VAL A 188 -11.12 9.23 -7.85
CA VAL A 188 -10.17 9.77 -8.84
C VAL A 188 -10.91 10.54 -9.94
N SER A 189 -12.08 10.05 -10.39
CA SER A 189 -12.87 10.63 -11.48
C SER A 189 -13.87 11.71 -11.04
N ALA A 190 -13.93 12.04 -9.74
CA ALA A 190 -14.89 13.04 -9.25
C ALA A 190 -14.71 14.39 -9.97
N PRO A 191 -15.79 15.17 -10.20
CA PRO A 191 -15.68 16.52 -10.73
C PRO A 191 -14.76 17.39 -9.87
N ASP A 192 -14.02 18.30 -10.51
CA ASP A 192 -13.21 19.28 -9.79
C ASP A 192 -14.05 20.54 -9.50
N THR A 193 -14.30 20.76 -8.21
CA THR A 193 -14.99 21.96 -7.71
C THR A 193 -14.09 22.80 -6.80
N SER A 194 -12.78 22.51 -6.77
CA SER A 194 -11.81 23.18 -5.88
C SER A 194 -11.60 24.66 -6.25
N GLY A 195 -11.85 25.04 -7.50
CA GLY A 195 -11.54 26.37 -8.01
C GLY A 195 -10.04 26.64 -8.16
N MET A 196 -9.18 25.63 -8.05
CA MET A 196 -7.76 25.76 -8.30
C MET A 196 -7.51 25.96 -9.79
N THR A 197 -6.85 27.04 -10.16
CA THR A 197 -6.46 27.33 -11.54
C THR A 197 -4.96 27.13 -11.70
N SER A 198 -4.56 26.52 -12.84
CA SER A 198 -3.15 26.46 -13.21
C SER A 198 -2.63 27.88 -13.46
N ALA A 199 -1.55 28.25 -12.77
CA ALA A 199 -0.89 29.54 -12.95
C ALA A 199 -0.09 29.57 -14.26
#